data_b6f1d9b549d49993cc8dbc2741340138
#
_entry.id   b6f1d9b549d49993cc8dbc2741340138
#
_cell.length_a   1.000
_cell.length_b   1.000
_cell.length_c   1.000
_cell.angle_alpha   90.00
_cell.angle_beta   90.00
_cell.angle_gamma   90.00
#
_symmetry.space_group_name_H-M   'P 1'
#
loop_
_entity.id
_entity.type
_entity.pdbx_description
1 polymer ?
#
loop_
_entity_poly.entity_id
_entity_poly.type
_entity_poly.pdbx_seq_one_letter_code
_entity_poly.pdbx_strand_id
1 'polypeptide(L)'
;TELSIKFDQNVLKDTNNSELYISDEKELGGLSEKIKDQAKRLAKNKGYSSGWVFNPTRISMYPFLTSSTNRDLREQLYKMYINRGKNPNEFNNEEIVKEMANLRLEKAQLMGFTNHAELSLQKTMAKSSDGVNALLNQVWEPAKAMAQEEIKDMQDLIQEEGNNFALQAWDWMHYSEKVRKRKYDFDSTEVQPYLEMDAIRDSAFELANRLFGIKFIQKNDIPKYHPDVDTFEVLDKNGDHLGVFLTDYFARPSKQGGAWMNTFRDQSNFDGRVRPIVLNVCNFAKPSDGEKAFLTFEHAETLFHEFGHALHGLLSDVDYPCLLYTSDAADD
;
A
#
# COMPACT_ATOMS: atom_id res chain seq x y z
N THR A 1 -11.96 -14.70 -12.47
CA THR A 1 -11.83 -14.63 -10.98
C THR A 1 -10.79 -15.61 -10.47
N GLU A 2 -10.83 -16.91 -10.81
CA GLU A 2 -9.86 -17.91 -10.32
C GLU A 2 -8.42 -17.57 -10.71
N LEU A 3 -8.18 -17.20 -11.98
CA LEU A 3 -6.86 -16.81 -12.46
C LEU A 3 -6.32 -15.55 -11.72
N SER A 4 -7.18 -14.58 -11.42
CA SER A 4 -6.78 -13.40 -10.64
C SER A 4 -6.34 -13.78 -9.23
N ILE A 5 -7.11 -14.64 -8.56
CA ILE A 5 -6.76 -15.15 -7.22
C ILE A 5 -5.43 -15.90 -7.26
N LYS A 6 -5.25 -16.78 -8.27
CA LYS A 6 -4.01 -17.54 -8.45
C LYS A 6 -2.82 -16.62 -8.72
N PHE A 7 -3.01 -15.59 -9.56
CA PHE A 7 -1.99 -14.57 -9.82
C PHE A 7 -1.53 -13.88 -8.53
N ASP A 8 -2.48 -13.38 -7.74
CA ASP A 8 -2.20 -12.68 -6.48
C ASP A 8 -1.52 -13.59 -5.45
N GLN A 9 -1.99 -14.82 -5.32
CA GLN A 9 -1.38 -15.81 -4.43
C GLN A 9 0.05 -16.18 -4.86
N ASN A 10 0.32 -16.29 -6.15
CA ASN A 10 1.66 -16.56 -6.66
C ASN A 10 2.60 -15.39 -6.36
N VAL A 11 2.18 -14.14 -6.59
CA VAL A 11 2.98 -12.95 -6.23
C VAL A 11 3.28 -12.93 -4.73
N LEU A 12 2.28 -13.22 -3.88
CA LEU A 12 2.46 -13.26 -2.43
C LEU A 12 3.45 -14.35 -2.00
N LYS A 13 3.31 -15.56 -2.53
CA LYS A 13 4.19 -16.69 -2.22
C LYS A 13 5.62 -16.43 -2.70
N ASP A 14 5.79 -15.94 -3.92
CA ASP A 14 7.10 -15.60 -4.48
C ASP A 14 7.79 -14.48 -3.68
N THR A 15 7.01 -13.48 -3.22
CA THR A 15 7.49 -12.43 -2.30
C THR A 15 7.99 -13.01 -0.98
N ASN A 16 7.23 -13.92 -0.36
CA ASN A 16 7.57 -14.52 0.92
C ASN A 16 8.78 -15.48 0.84
N ASN A 17 9.00 -16.08 -0.33
CA ASN A 17 10.13 -16.99 -0.58
C ASN A 17 11.40 -16.26 -1.02
N SER A 18 11.30 -14.98 -1.36
CA SER A 18 12.44 -14.16 -1.79
C SER A 18 13.03 -13.41 -0.61
N GLU A 19 14.37 -13.46 -0.46
CA GLU A 19 15.06 -12.77 0.62
C GLU A 19 16.49 -12.40 0.26
N LEU A 20 16.93 -11.25 0.75
CA LEU A 20 18.30 -10.79 0.74
C LEU A 20 18.87 -10.97 2.14
N TYR A 21 19.72 -11.99 2.31
CA TYR A 21 20.42 -12.24 3.57
C TYR A 21 21.79 -11.55 3.58
N ILE A 22 22.07 -10.81 4.65
CA ILE A 22 23.34 -10.11 4.86
C ILE A 22 23.95 -10.63 6.17
N SER A 23 25.19 -11.10 6.10
CA SER A 23 25.91 -11.64 7.27
C SER A 23 26.92 -10.66 7.86
N ASP A 24 27.45 -9.73 7.07
CA ASP A 24 28.44 -8.73 7.50
C ASP A 24 27.77 -7.37 7.77
N GLU A 25 27.89 -6.90 9.01
CA GLU A 25 27.34 -5.60 9.42
C GLU A 25 27.92 -4.41 8.64
N LYS A 26 29.12 -4.54 8.10
CA LYS A 26 29.76 -3.50 7.28
C LYS A 26 28.97 -3.18 6.01
N GLU A 27 28.18 -4.12 5.52
CA GLU A 27 27.33 -3.95 4.34
C GLU A 27 26.05 -3.17 4.62
N LEU A 28 25.72 -2.91 5.91
CA LEU A 28 24.52 -2.19 6.36
C LEU A 28 24.71 -0.67 6.44
N GLY A 29 25.72 -0.12 5.78
CA GLY A 29 25.99 1.32 5.79
C GLY A 29 24.76 2.14 5.40
N GLY A 30 24.50 3.24 6.14
CA GLY A 30 23.36 4.13 5.91
C GLY A 30 22.03 3.70 6.53
N LEU A 31 21.89 2.44 6.96
CA LEU A 31 20.66 1.96 7.58
C LEU A 31 20.58 2.37 9.06
N SER A 32 19.43 2.87 9.49
CA SER A 32 19.17 3.19 10.89
C SER A 32 19.09 1.92 11.76
N GLU A 33 19.36 2.04 13.06
CA GLU A 33 19.24 0.90 14.00
C GLU A 33 17.84 0.27 13.96
N LYS A 34 16.79 1.07 13.82
CA LYS A 34 15.41 0.58 13.69
C LYS A 34 15.25 -0.36 12.48
N ILE A 35 15.82 -0.01 11.32
CA ILE A 35 15.79 -0.85 10.11
C ILE A 35 16.60 -2.14 10.33
N LYS A 36 17.79 -2.02 10.92
CA LYS A 36 18.64 -3.18 11.24
C LYS A 36 17.93 -4.13 12.22
N ASP A 37 17.30 -3.62 13.27
CA ASP A 37 16.56 -4.44 14.24
C ASP A 37 15.37 -5.17 13.60
N GLN A 38 14.64 -4.52 12.71
CA GLN A 38 13.56 -5.16 11.95
C GLN A 38 14.10 -6.30 11.07
N ALA A 39 15.20 -6.06 10.36
CA ALA A 39 15.85 -7.06 9.51
C ALA A 39 16.41 -8.24 10.32
N LYS A 40 16.96 -7.98 11.51
CA LYS A 40 17.46 -9.01 12.44
C LYS A 40 16.31 -9.87 12.97
N ARG A 41 15.18 -9.28 13.33
CA ARG A 41 13.97 -10.02 13.72
C ARG A 41 13.46 -10.90 12.57
N LEU A 42 13.43 -10.36 11.35
CA LEU A 42 13.01 -11.13 10.19
C LEU A 42 13.95 -12.31 9.93
N ALA A 43 15.26 -12.13 10.06
CA ALA A 43 16.25 -13.20 9.97
C ALA A 43 15.96 -14.31 11.00
N LYS A 44 15.75 -13.93 12.27
CA LYS A 44 15.40 -14.89 13.34
C LYS A 44 14.11 -15.65 13.03
N ASN A 45 13.07 -14.96 12.56
CA ASN A 45 11.78 -15.58 12.20
C ASN A 45 11.91 -16.58 11.03
N LYS A 46 12.90 -16.34 10.15
CA LYS A 46 13.24 -17.26 9.05
C LYS A 46 14.22 -18.36 9.43
N GLY A 47 14.63 -18.45 10.69
CA GLY A 47 15.47 -19.52 11.22
C GLY A 47 16.98 -19.26 11.14
N TYR A 48 17.43 -18.05 10.78
CA TYR A 48 18.84 -17.70 10.83
C TYR A 48 19.30 -17.46 12.27
N SER A 49 20.47 -17.94 12.60
CA SER A 49 21.08 -17.76 13.94
C SER A 49 21.67 -16.35 14.13
N SER A 50 22.01 -15.65 13.04
CA SER A 50 22.62 -14.32 13.03
C SER A 50 22.33 -13.62 11.71
N GLY A 51 22.76 -12.36 11.56
CA GLY A 51 22.62 -11.60 10.33
C GLY A 51 21.28 -10.88 10.19
N TRP A 52 21.01 -10.38 9.00
CA TRP A 52 19.88 -9.54 8.65
C TRP A 52 19.22 -10.04 7.37
N VAL A 53 17.89 -10.03 7.34
CA VAL A 53 17.10 -10.37 6.16
C VAL A 53 16.28 -9.18 5.72
N PHE A 54 16.34 -8.87 4.44
CA PHE A 54 15.43 -7.96 3.76
C PHE A 54 14.65 -8.74 2.71
N ASN A 55 13.38 -8.42 2.56
CA ASN A 55 12.53 -9.07 1.57
C ASN A 55 11.94 -8.04 0.59
N PRO A 56 11.43 -8.49 -0.58
CA PRO A 56 10.86 -7.58 -1.58
C PRO A 56 9.43 -7.13 -1.22
N THR A 57 9.18 -6.78 0.04
CA THR A 57 7.97 -6.06 0.46
C THR A 57 8.25 -4.56 0.53
N ARG A 58 7.24 -3.72 0.33
CA ARG A 58 7.43 -2.26 0.39
C ARG A 58 8.03 -1.80 1.71
N ILE A 59 7.54 -2.35 2.83
CA ILE A 59 8.00 -1.98 4.18
C ILE A 59 9.47 -2.35 4.47
N SER A 60 10.02 -3.37 3.80
CA SER A 60 11.41 -3.76 3.93
C SER A 60 12.28 -3.11 2.85
N MET A 61 11.83 -3.12 1.61
CA MET A 61 12.61 -2.66 0.46
C MET A 61 12.73 -1.13 0.41
N TYR A 62 11.65 -0.36 0.60
CA TYR A 62 11.70 1.10 0.44
C TYR A 62 12.68 1.76 1.41
N PRO A 63 12.64 1.49 2.73
CA PRO A 63 13.63 2.05 3.65
C PRO A 63 15.07 1.62 3.31
N PHE A 64 15.25 0.38 2.82
CA PHE A 64 16.54 -0.11 2.39
C PHE A 64 17.06 0.65 1.16
N LEU A 65 16.26 0.75 0.09
CA LEU A 65 16.66 1.47 -1.13
C LEU A 65 16.91 2.96 -0.88
N THR A 66 16.17 3.57 0.05
CA THR A 66 16.34 4.98 0.42
C THR A 66 17.65 5.21 1.18
N SER A 67 17.95 4.35 2.16
CA SER A 67 19.00 4.63 3.16
C SER A 67 20.33 3.91 2.89
N SER A 68 20.28 2.67 2.33
CA SER A 68 21.51 1.87 2.16
C SER A 68 22.53 2.55 1.25
N THR A 69 23.78 2.64 1.70
CA THR A 69 24.89 3.13 0.89
C THR A 69 25.45 2.06 -0.05
N ASN A 70 25.13 0.77 0.17
CA ASN A 70 25.58 -0.34 -0.67
C ASN A 70 24.73 -0.45 -1.94
N ARG A 71 25.26 0.06 -3.06
CA ARG A 71 24.56 0.11 -4.34
C ARG A 71 24.22 -1.27 -4.90
N ASP A 72 25.13 -2.24 -4.76
CA ASP A 72 24.93 -3.60 -5.29
C ASP A 72 23.80 -4.33 -4.56
N LEU A 73 23.66 -4.11 -3.26
CA LEU A 73 22.55 -4.67 -2.47
C LEU A 73 21.22 -3.96 -2.78
N ARG A 74 21.24 -2.64 -3.07
CA ARG A 74 20.05 -1.95 -3.59
C ARG A 74 19.58 -2.57 -4.91
N GLU A 75 20.51 -2.79 -5.86
CA GLU A 75 20.21 -3.45 -7.13
C GLU A 75 19.59 -4.84 -6.93
N GLN A 76 20.20 -5.67 -6.07
CA GLN A 76 19.72 -7.02 -5.80
C GLN A 76 18.29 -6.99 -5.25
N LEU A 77 18.03 -6.21 -4.22
CA LEU A 77 16.69 -6.13 -3.60
C LEU A 77 15.64 -5.54 -4.56
N TYR A 78 16.01 -4.52 -5.34
CA TYR A 78 15.15 -3.96 -6.38
C TYR A 78 14.78 -5.01 -7.44
N LYS A 79 15.76 -5.76 -7.94
CA LYS A 79 15.53 -6.84 -8.93
C LYS A 79 14.64 -7.95 -8.35
N MET A 80 14.79 -8.30 -7.09
CA MET A 80 13.88 -9.23 -6.43
C MET A 80 12.44 -8.70 -6.45
N TYR A 81 12.27 -7.40 -6.19
CA TYR A 81 10.95 -6.78 -6.16
C TYR A 81 10.25 -6.78 -7.53
N ILE A 82 10.94 -6.37 -8.59
CA ILE A 82 10.33 -6.27 -9.93
C ILE A 82 10.13 -7.61 -10.62
N ASN A 83 10.81 -8.67 -10.16
CA ASN A 83 10.68 -10.01 -10.73
C ASN A 83 9.69 -10.91 -9.96
N ARG A 84 8.98 -10.38 -8.97
CA ARG A 84 7.96 -11.16 -8.23
C ARG A 84 6.89 -11.67 -9.19
N GLY A 85 6.61 -12.98 -9.10
CA GLY A 85 5.69 -13.67 -10.00
C GLY A 85 6.23 -13.88 -11.42
N LYS A 86 7.53 -13.59 -11.66
CA LYS A 86 8.22 -13.82 -12.93
C LYS A 86 9.44 -14.74 -12.77
N ASN A 87 9.79 -15.10 -11.56
CA ASN A 87 10.90 -16.00 -11.30
C ASN A 87 10.63 -17.39 -11.92
N PRO A 88 11.68 -18.14 -12.36
CA PRO A 88 11.53 -19.47 -12.95
C PRO A 88 11.22 -20.52 -11.88
N ASN A 89 10.09 -20.39 -11.20
CA ASN A 89 9.60 -21.28 -10.16
C ASN A 89 8.09 -21.55 -10.34
N GLU A 90 7.51 -22.32 -9.44
CA GLU A 90 6.08 -22.69 -9.45
C GLU A 90 5.10 -21.50 -9.31
N PHE A 91 5.60 -20.32 -8.96
CA PHE A 91 4.81 -19.09 -8.77
C PHE A 91 4.88 -18.14 -9.98
N ASN A 92 5.45 -18.61 -11.11
CA ASN A 92 5.52 -17.82 -12.33
C ASN A 92 4.11 -17.58 -12.90
N ASN A 93 3.82 -16.31 -13.22
CA ASN A 93 2.52 -15.84 -13.67
C ASN A 93 2.43 -15.56 -15.18
N GLU A 94 3.48 -15.81 -15.96
CA GLU A 94 3.51 -15.42 -17.38
C GLU A 94 2.36 -16.06 -18.18
N GLU A 95 2.11 -17.36 -17.98
CA GLU A 95 1.00 -18.06 -18.68
C GLU A 95 -0.37 -17.60 -18.15
N ILE A 96 -0.48 -17.32 -16.84
CA ILE A 96 -1.71 -16.78 -16.25
C ILE A 96 -2.06 -15.42 -16.87
N VAL A 97 -1.07 -14.53 -17.04
CA VAL A 97 -1.28 -13.22 -17.66
C VAL A 97 -1.75 -13.36 -19.11
N LYS A 98 -1.15 -14.25 -19.89
CA LYS A 98 -1.56 -14.54 -21.28
C LYS A 98 -3.01 -15.04 -21.35
N GLU A 99 -3.34 -16.01 -20.49
CA GLU A 99 -4.70 -16.57 -20.44
C GLU A 99 -5.74 -15.51 -20.03
N MET A 100 -5.43 -14.70 -18.99
CA MET A 100 -6.30 -13.60 -18.56
C MET A 100 -6.52 -12.57 -19.67
N ALA A 101 -5.48 -12.22 -20.44
CA ALA A 101 -5.59 -11.29 -21.57
C ALA A 101 -6.50 -11.85 -22.67
N ASN A 102 -6.32 -13.13 -23.02
CA ASN A 102 -7.13 -13.82 -24.04
C ASN A 102 -8.61 -13.89 -23.61
N LEU A 103 -8.89 -14.32 -22.38
CA LEU A 103 -10.26 -14.39 -21.85
C LEU A 103 -10.95 -13.02 -21.81
N ARG A 104 -10.21 -11.95 -21.50
CA ARG A 104 -10.72 -10.58 -21.55
C ARG A 104 -11.08 -10.15 -22.96
N LEU A 105 -10.27 -10.54 -23.96
CA LEU A 105 -10.55 -10.30 -25.37
C LEU A 105 -11.78 -11.07 -25.83
N GLU A 106 -11.86 -12.37 -25.56
CA GLU A 106 -13.01 -13.22 -25.90
C GLU A 106 -14.31 -12.66 -25.28
N LYS A 107 -14.27 -12.27 -24.00
CA LYS A 107 -15.41 -11.63 -23.33
C LYS A 107 -15.84 -10.36 -24.07
N ALA A 108 -14.90 -9.50 -24.46
CA ALA A 108 -15.22 -8.27 -25.17
C ALA A 108 -15.89 -8.56 -26.54
N GLN A 109 -15.35 -9.52 -27.30
CA GLN A 109 -15.89 -9.93 -28.59
C GLN A 109 -17.30 -10.54 -28.48
N LEU A 110 -17.54 -11.39 -27.46
CA LEU A 110 -18.89 -11.90 -27.14
C LEU A 110 -19.90 -10.80 -26.83
N MET A 111 -19.43 -9.69 -26.25
CA MET A 111 -20.26 -8.53 -25.93
C MET A 111 -20.37 -7.52 -27.10
N GLY A 112 -19.79 -7.83 -28.27
CA GLY A 112 -19.85 -6.98 -29.47
C GLY A 112 -18.81 -5.86 -29.52
N PHE A 113 -17.74 -5.93 -28.71
CA PHE A 113 -16.66 -4.93 -28.69
C PHE A 113 -15.38 -5.50 -29.31
N THR A 114 -14.55 -4.65 -29.89
CA THR A 114 -13.30 -5.09 -30.56
C THR A 114 -12.21 -5.46 -29.55
N ASN A 115 -12.25 -4.88 -28.36
CA ASN A 115 -11.26 -5.14 -27.31
C ASN A 115 -11.83 -4.90 -25.90
N HIS A 116 -11.09 -5.34 -24.88
CA HIS A 116 -11.50 -5.24 -23.49
C HIS A 116 -11.57 -3.79 -22.96
N ALA A 117 -10.73 -2.89 -23.47
CA ALA A 117 -10.75 -1.49 -23.06
C ALA A 117 -12.07 -0.84 -23.47
N GLU A 118 -12.51 -1.02 -24.71
CA GLU A 118 -13.81 -0.51 -25.19
C GLU A 118 -14.98 -1.04 -24.34
N LEU A 119 -15.00 -2.34 -24.03
CA LEU A 119 -16.02 -2.89 -23.14
C LEU A 119 -15.99 -2.25 -21.75
N SER A 120 -14.81 -2.11 -21.15
CA SER A 120 -14.65 -1.57 -19.79
C SER A 120 -15.01 -0.09 -19.69
N LEU A 121 -14.73 0.69 -20.74
CA LEU A 121 -14.94 2.14 -20.75
C LEU A 121 -16.40 2.56 -20.99
N GLN A 122 -17.30 1.65 -21.35
CA GLN A 122 -18.70 1.97 -21.64
C GLN A 122 -19.42 2.75 -20.54
N LYS A 123 -19.10 2.46 -19.28
CA LYS A 123 -19.76 3.03 -18.10
C LYS A 123 -18.85 3.95 -17.29
N THR A 124 -17.69 4.32 -17.84
CA THR A 124 -16.75 5.23 -17.18
C THR A 124 -16.88 6.67 -17.70
N MET A 125 -16.34 7.63 -16.97
CA MET A 125 -16.35 9.03 -17.38
C MET A 125 -15.60 9.27 -18.69
N ALA A 126 -14.52 8.56 -18.94
CA ALA A 126 -13.69 8.65 -20.16
C ALA A 126 -14.40 8.13 -21.42
N LYS A 127 -15.32 7.17 -21.28
CA LYS A 127 -16.19 6.59 -22.34
C LYS A 127 -15.49 5.93 -23.52
N SER A 128 -14.27 6.32 -23.87
CA SER A 128 -13.52 5.82 -25.00
C SER A 128 -12.00 5.78 -24.75
N SER A 129 -11.29 4.96 -25.50
CA SER A 129 -9.83 4.92 -25.46
C SER A 129 -9.20 6.26 -25.88
N ASP A 130 -9.84 6.98 -26.79
CA ASP A 130 -9.37 8.32 -27.18
C ASP A 130 -9.50 9.34 -26.03
N GLY A 131 -10.60 9.29 -25.27
CA GLY A 131 -10.78 10.11 -24.08
C GLY A 131 -9.73 9.84 -23.00
N VAL A 132 -9.44 8.55 -22.76
CA VAL A 132 -8.36 8.14 -21.83
C VAL A 132 -7.01 8.67 -22.31
N ASN A 133 -6.65 8.43 -23.58
CA ASN A 133 -5.37 8.84 -24.15
C ASN A 133 -5.21 10.36 -24.18
N ALA A 134 -6.29 11.10 -24.45
CA ALA A 134 -6.27 12.57 -24.42
C ALA A 134 -5.90 13.10 -23.02
N LEU A 135 -6.53 12.55 -21.95
CA LEU A 135 -6.20 12.92 -20.58
C LEU A 135 -4.78 12.50 -20.19
N LEU A 136 -4.40 11.25 -20.46
CA LEU A 136 -3.07 10.75 -20.14
C LEU A 136 -1.96 11.56 -20.81
N ASN A 137 -2.13 11.94 -22.08
CA ASN A 137 -1.14 12.74 -22.81
C ASN A 137 -1.02 14.16 -22.26
N GLN A 138 -2.10 14.76 -21.75
CA GLN A 138 -2.04 16.07 -21.09
C GLN A 138 -1.18 16.04 -19.82
N VAL A 139 -1.20 14.94 -19.08
CA VAL A 139 -0.41 14.76 -17.87
C VAL A 139 1.00 14.26 -18.19
N TRP A 140 1.13 13.36 -19.17
CA TRP A 140 2.38 12.67 -19.48
C TRP A 140 3.52 13.59 -19.93
N GLU A 141 3.24 14.53 -20.83
CA GLU A 141 4.29 15.40 -21.36
C GLU A 141 4.91 16.32 -20.29
N PRO A 142 4.13 17.06 -19.46
CA PRO A 142 4.72 17.83 -18.37
C PRO A 142 5.36 16.95 -17.29
N ALA A 143 4.78 15.80 -16.96
CA ALA A 143 5.36 14.87 -15.97
C ALA A 143 6.72 14.33 -16.45
N LYS A 144 6.83 13.97 -17.73
CA LYS A 144 8.09 13.50 -18.33
C LYS A 144 9.16 14.58 -18.33
N ALA A 145 8.79 15.83 -18.62
CA ALA A 145 9.73 16.96 -18.56
C ALA A 145 10.26 17.16 -17.13
N MET A 146 9.37 17.15 -16.13
CA MET A 146 9.76 17.27 -14.72
C MET A 146 10.66 16.09 -14.28
N ALA A 147 10.32 14.85 -14.65
CA ALA A 147 11.12 13.68 -14.33
C ALA A 147 12.55 13.77 -14.93
N GLN A 148 12.72 14.41 -16.09
CA GLN A 148 14.04 14.63 -16.69
C GLN A 148 14.88 15.66 -15.89
N GLU A 149 14.23 16.68 -15.32
CA GLU A 149 14.91 17.63 -14.43
C GLU A 149 15.33 16.95 -13.11
N GLU A 150 14.43 16.14 -12.54
CA GLU A 150 14.75 15.38 -11.32
C GLU A 150 15.89 14.37 -11.55
N ILE A 151 15.90 13.67 -12.69
CA ILE A 151 17.01 12.78 -13.09
C ILE A 151 18.32 13.55 -13.17
N LYS A 152 18.29 14.76 -13.75
CA LYS A 152 19.47 15.60 -13.86
C LYS A 152 20.01 16.00 -12.48
N ASP A 153 19.13 16.45 -11.58
CA ASP A 153 19.53 16.82 -10.21
C ASP A 153 20.22 15.65 -9.47
N MET A 154 19.64 14.44 -9.61
CA MET A 154 20.20 13.22 -9.03
C MET A 154 21.54 12.84 -9.68
N GLN A 155 21.66 12.96 -11.02
CA GLN A 155 22.88 12.63 -11.72
C GLN A 155 24.02 13.63 -11.41
N ASP A 156 23.69 14.92 -11.26
CA ASP A 156 24.63 15.95 -10.84
C ASP A 156 25.17 15.64 -9.42
N LEU A 157 24.30 15.23 -8.51
CA LEU A 157 24.69 14.82 -7.16
C LEU A 157 25.60 13.57 -7.15
N ILE A 158 25.33 12.58 -8.01
CA ILE A 158 26.20 11.40 -8.20
C ILE A 158 27.63 11.83 -8.59
N GLN A 159 27.74 12.79 -9.52
CA GLN A 159 29.05 13.30 -9.98
C GLN A 159 29.74 14.12 -8.89
N GLU A 160 29.00 14.98 -8.16
CA GLU A 160 29.56 15.74 -7.03
C GLU A 160 30.12 14.84 -5.91
N GLU A 161 29.53 13.67 -5.71
CA GLU A 161 30.03 12.64 -4.77
C GLU A 161 31.25 11.87 -5.30
N GLY A 162 31.75 12.22 -6.48
CA GLY A 162 32.90 11.57 -7.11
C GLY A 162 32.59 10.25 -7.80
N ASN A 163 31.31 9.95 -8.02
CA ASN A 163 30.86 8.76 -8.75
C ASN A 163 30.66 9.07 -10.24
N ASN A 164 30.77 8.05 -11.10
CA ASN A 164 30.69 8.20 -12.56
C ASN A 164 29.68 7.24 -13.22
N PHE A 165 28.81 6.57 -12.41
CA PHE A 165 27.78 5.70 -12.95
C PHE A 165 26.54 6.49 -13.39
N ALA A 166 25.82 5.96 -14.38
CA ALA A 166 24.53 6.49 -14.77
C ALA A 166 23.46 6.06 -13.74
N LEU A 167 22.56 6.98 -13.36
CA LEU A 167 21.44 6.72 -12.48
C LEU A 167 20.63 5.54 -13.01
N GLN A 168 20.34 4.59 -12.14
CA GLN A 168 19.50 3.42 -12.41
C GLN A 168 18.27 3.41 -11.53
N ALA A 169 17.29 2.56 -11.84
CA ALA A 169 16.05 2.49 -11.10
C ALA A 169 16.23 2.18 -9.59
N TRP A 170 17.23 1.38 -9.23
CA TRP A 170 17.57 1.08 -7.83
C TRP A 170 18.31 2.20 -7.10
N ASP A 171 18.75 3.23 -7.82
CA ASP A 171 19.38 4.43 -7.27
C ASP A 171 18.37 5.54 -6.99
N TRP A 172 17.19 5.47 -7.61
CA TRP A 172 16.18 6.53 -7.58
C TRP A 172 15.82 6.97 -6.17
N MET A 173 15.38 6.04 -5.30
CA MET A 173 14.97 6.35 -3.94
C MET A 173 16.11 6.93 -3.10
N HIS A 174 17.32 6.43 -3.29
CA HIS A 174 18.51 6.89 -2.57
C HIS A 174 18.87 8.33 -2.92
N TYR A 175 18.95 8.62 -4.21
CA TYR A 175 19.35 9.96 -4.66
C TYR A 175 18.23 10.98 -4.61
N SER A 176 16.99 10.59 -4.84
CA SER A 176 15.84 11.49 -4.64
C SER A 176 15.72 11.97 -3.20
N GLU A 177 15.95 11.09 -2.22
CA GLU A 177 15.98 11.48 -0.81
C GLU A 177 17.14 12.41 -0.47
N LYS A 178 18.33 12.17 -1.02
CA LYS A 178 19.49 13.08 -0.86
C LYS A 178 19.21 14.45 -1.48
N VAL A 179 18.63 14.51 -2.69
CA VAL A 179 18.24 15.76 -3.34
C VAL A 179 17.17 16.47 -2.53
N ARG A 180 16.17 15.74 -2.01
CA ARG A 180 15.13 16.29 -1.15
C ARG A 180 15.71 16.92 0.10
N LYS A 181 16.58 16.23 0.82
CA LYS A 181 17.27 16.75 2.01
C LYS A 181 18.07 18.01 1.69
N ARG A 182 18.81 17.99 0.57
CA ARG A 182 19.61 19.15 0.13
C ARG A 182 18.74 20.37 -0.22
N LYS A 183 17.58 20.16 -0.87
CA LYS A 183 16.70 21.25 -1.33
C LYS A 183 15.88 21.88 -0.19
N TYR A 184 15.43 21.05 0.76
CA TYR A 184 14.43 21.46 1.75
C TYR A 184 14.94 21.48 3.19
N ASP A 185 16.20 21.03 3.42
CA ASP A 185 16.82 20.93 4.76
C ASP A 185 15.87 20.28 5.80
N PHE A 186 15.17 19.22 5.37
CA PHE A 186 14.15 18.56 6.15
C PHE A 186 14.41 17.05 6.24
N ASP A 187 14.43 16.52 7.47
CA ASP A 187 14.48 15.08 7.75
C ASP A 187 13.12 14.58 8.22
N SER A 188 12.51 13.64 7.49
CA SER A 188 11.22 13.06 7.84
C SER A 188 11.22 12.33 9.19
N THR A 189 12.40 11.96 9.70
CA THR A 189 12.52 11.35 11.03
C THR A 189 12.20 12.32 12.17
N GLU A 190 12.30 13.64 11.94
CA GLU A 190 11.97 14.67 12.94
C GLU A 190 10.47 14.74 13.23
N VAL A 191 9.61 14.42 12.26
CA VAL A 191 8.16 14.41 12.46
C VAL A 191 7.63 13.07 12.95
N GLN A 192 8.39 11.98 12.77
CA GLN A 192 7.96 10.64 13.14
C GLN A 192 7.51 10.49 14.60
N PRO A 193 8.15 11.12 15.63
CA PRO A 193 7.71 11.05 17.01
C PRO A 193 6.29 11.60 17.28
N TYR A 194 5.78 12.45 16.38
CA TYR A 194 4.43 13.01 16.47
C TYR A 194 3.37 12.13 15.80
N LEU A 195 3.79 11.09 15.06
CA LEU A 195 2.94 10.24 14.25
C LEU A 195 2.79 8.84 14.89
N GLU A 196 2.51 8.79 16.18
CA GLU A 196 2.17 7.54 16.85
C GLU A 196 0.83 7.03 16.33
N MET A 197 0.80 5.75 15.90
CA MET A 197 -0.31 5.16 15.14
C MET A 197 -1.65 5.24 15.87
N ASP A 198 -1.68 4.91 17.17
CA ASP A 198 -2.92 4.96 17.94
C ASP A 198 -3.42 6.39 18.10
N ALA A 199 -2.51 7.35 18.32
CA ALA A 199 -2.86 8.77 18.42
C ALA A 199 -3.40 9.32 17.08
N ILE A 200 -2.83 8.88 15.95
CA ILE A 200 -3.32 9.25 14.60
C ILE A 200 -4.71 8.65 14.35
N ARG A 201 -4.93 7.35 14.68
CA ARG A 201 -6.25 6.71 14.60
C ARG A 201 -7.28 7.45 15.47
N ASP A 202 -6.94 7.72 16.72
CA ASP A 202 -7.84 8.38 17.65
C ASP A 202 -8.15 9.82 17.22
N SER A 203 -7.18 10.50 16.58
CA SER A 203 -7.39 11.82 15.97
C SER A 203 -8.36 11.74 14.78
N ALA A 204 -8.28 10.68 13.95
CA ALA A 204 -9.24 10.45 12.87
C ALA A 204 -10.66 10.20 13.43
N PHE A 205 -10.78 9.43 14.52
CA PHE A 205 -12.06 9.22 15.21
C PHE A 205 -12.63 10.51 15.81
N GLU A 206 -11.78 11.32 16.41
CA GLU A 206 -12.20 12.64 16.94
C GLU A 206 -12.65 13.58 15.80
N LEU A 207 -11.95 13.59 14.67
CA LEU A 207 -12.34 14.37 13.51
C LEU A 207 -13.74 13.92 13.01
N ALA A 208 -13.96 12.62 12.87
CA ALA A 208 -15.27 12.08 12.48
C ALA A 208 -16.38 12.41 13.50
N ASN A 209 -16.04 12.40 14.78
CA ASN A 209 -16.99 12.84 15.83
C ASN A 209 -17.39 14.31 15.66
N ARG A 210 -16.42 15.18 15.42
CA ARG A 210 -16.68 16.62 15.25
C ARG A 210 -17.45 16.95 13.97
N LEU A 211 -17.20 16.19 12.88
CA LEU A 211 -17.87 16.42 11.59
C LEU A 211 -19.27 15.79 11.53
N PHE A 212 -19.41 14.56 12.04
CA PHE A 212 -20.60 13.74 11.84
C PHE A 212 -21.31 13.32 13.13
N GLY A 213 -20.70 13.60 14.30
CA GLY A 213 -21.27 13.23 15.61
C GLY A 213 -21.13 11.75 15.95
N ILE A 214 -20.44 10.94 15.14
CA ILE A 214 -20.28 9.50 15.37
C ILE A 214 -19.19 9.21 16.40
N LYS A 215 -19.31 8.06 17.08
CA LYS A 215 -18.37 7.63 18.13
C LYS A 215 -17.89 6.21 17.85
N PHE A 216 -16.61 5.97 18.10
CA PHE A 216 -15.98 4.65 17.97
C PHE A 216 -15.69 4.11 19.37
N ILE A 217 -16.31 2.98 19.71
CA ILE A 217 -16.15 2.32 21.02
C ILE A 217 -15.43 0.99 20.80
N GLN A 218 -14.21 0.86 21.31
CA GLN A 218 -13.49 -0.40 21.18
C GLN A 218 -14.22 -1.56 21.85
N LYS A 219 -14.32 -2.69 21.18
CA LYS A 219 -15.00 -3.90 21.62
C LYS A 219 -14.06 -5.09 21.55
N ASN A 220 -13.96 -5.85 22.63
CA ASN A 220 -13.14 -7.07 22.68
C ASN A 220 -13.97 -8.36 22.52
N ASP A 221 -15.29 -8.25 22.55
CA ASP A 221 -16.27 -9.34 22.44
C ASP A 221 -16.71 -9.62 20.99
N ILE A 222 -16.33 -8.76 20.03
CA ILE A 222 -16.56 -8.99 18.61
C ILE A 222 -15.49 -9.96 18.06
N PRO A 223 -15.90 -11.04 17.35
CA PRO A 223 -14.94 -11.99 16.78
C PRO A 223 -13.96 -11.32 15.82
N LYS A 224 -12.68 -11.68 15.94
CA LYS A 224 -11.60 -11.19 15.09
C LYS A 224 -11.02 -12.35 14.26
N TYR A 225 -10.66 -12.08 13.03
CA TYR A 225 -9.99 -13.07 12.17
C TYR A 225 -8.47 -13.13 12.40
N HIS A 226 -7.90 -12.16 13.12
CA HIS A 226 -6.49 -12.12 13.50
C HIS A 226 -6.29 -11.35 14.82
N PRO A 227 -5.32 -11.73 15.68
CA PRO A 227 -5.07 -11.03 16.95
C PRO A 227 -4.76 -9.55 16.82
N ASP A 228 -4.10 -9.14 15.73
CA ASP A 228 -3.67 -7.76 15.47
C ASP A 228 -4.83 -6.85 14.95
N VAL A 229 -6.03 -7.38 14.79
CA VAL A 229 -7.20 -6.62 14.38
C VAL A 229 -7.85 -5.99 15.59
N ASP A 230 -8.11 -4.68 15.55
CA ASP A 230 -8.98 -4.01 16.50
C ASP A 230 -10.38 -3.89 15.96
N THR A 231 -11.37 -3.95 16.85
CA THR A 231 -12.80 -3.88 16.53
C THR A 231 -13.46 -2.76 17.30
N PHE A 232 -14.29 -1.99 16.61
CA PHE A 232 -15.02 -0.86 17.18
C PHE A 232 -16.50 -0.95 16.82
N GLU A 233 -17.35 -0.76 17.81
CA GLU A 233 -18.74 -0.41 17.59
C GLU A 233 -18.82 1.07 17.23
N VAL A 234 -19.52 1.39 16.15
CA VAL A 234 -19.74 2.77 15.72
C VAL A 234 -21.16 3.17 16.10
N LEU A 235 -21.27 4.25 16.86
CA LEU A 235 -22.54 4.83 17.30
C LEU A 235 -22.79 6.15 16.57
N ASP A 236 -24.04 6.44 16.26
CA ASP A 236 -24.44 7.73 15.72
C ASP A 236 -24.51 8.82 16.82
N LYS A 237 -24.88 10.04 16.43
CA LYS A 237 -24.99 11.20 17.33
C LYS A 237 -26.01 11.00 18.48
N ASN A 238 -26.97 10.09 18.32
CA ASN A 238 -27.99 9.80 19.32
C ASN A 238 -27.55 8.65 20.26
N GLY A 239 -26.44 7.99 19.94
CA GLY A 239 -25.96 6.80 20.63
C GLY A 239 -26.49 5.49 20.08
N ASP A 240 -27.20 5.50 18.96
CA ASP A 240 -27.71 4.31 18.32
C ASP A 240 -26.61 3.61 17.51
N HIS A 241 -26.67 2.26 17.46
CA HIS A 241 -25.74 1.45 16.71
C HIS A 241 -25.78 1.77 15.20
N LEU A 242 -24.67 2.24 14.64
CA LEU A 242 -24.53 2.57 13.22
C LEU A 242 -23.90 1.42 12.43
N GLY A 243 -22.86 0.80 12.96
CA GLY A 243 -22.14 -0.29 12.31
C GLY A 243 -20.97 -0.79 13.13
N VAL A 244 -20.16 -1.66 12.52
CA VAL A 244 -18.92 -2.18 13.10
C VAL A 244 -17.76 -1.78 12.20
N PHE A 245 -16.68 -1.29 12.82
CA PHE A 245 -15.46 -0.94 12.13
C PHE A 245 -14.31 -1.81 12.63
N LEU A 246 -13.55 -2.39 11.70
CA LEU A 246 -12.36 -3.19 11.98
C LEU A 246 -11.14 -2.49 11.41
N THR A 247 -10.04 -2.50 12.17
CA THR A 247 -8.74 -1.98 11.71
C THR A 247 -7.70 -3.09 11.72
N ASP A 248 -7.12 -3.36 10.56
CA ASP A 248 -6.07 -4.35 10.35
C ASP A 248 -4.82 -3.64 9.80
N TYR A 249 -4.07 -3.00 10.67
CA TYR A 249 -3.05 -2.04 10.26
C TYR A 249 -1.66 -2.63 10.06
N PHE A 250 -1.33 -3.77 10.69
CA PHE A 250 0.03 -4.31 10.64
C PHE A 250 0.25 -5.29 9.49
N ALA A 251 1.44 -5.21 8.89
CA ALA A 251 1.88 -6.15 7.87
C ALA A 251 2.13 -7.54 8.46
N ARG A 252 1.83 -8.58 7.67
CA ARG A 252 2.14 -9.97 7.97
C ARG A 252 2.24 -10.80 6.68
N PRO A 253 2.88 -12.00 6.70
CA PRO A 253 3.08 -12.81 5.49
C PRO A 253 1.80 -13.25 4.77
N SER A 254 0.66 -13.28 5.46
CA SER A 254 -0.64 -13.64 4.87
C SER A 254 -1.37 -12.48 4.20
N LYS A 255 -0.87 -11.24 4.30
CA LYS A 255 -1.49 -10.05 3.69
C LYS A 255 -0.81 -9.66 2.39
N GLN A 256 -1.61 -9.24 1.43
CA GLN A 256 -1.13 -8.52 0.25
C GLN A 256 -0.63 -7.13 0.65
N GLY A 257 0.33 -6.59 -0.11
CA GLY A 257 0.83 -5.24 0.10
C GLY A 257 -0.17 -4.18 -0.38
N GLY A 258 -0.05 -2.97 0.18
CA GLY A 258 -0.94 -1.85 -0.09
C GLY A 258 -1.84 -1.54 1.11
N ALA A 259 -2.80 -0.65 0.89
CA ALA A 259 -3.87 -0.35 1.84
C ALA A 259 -5.19 -0.36 1.08
N TRP A 260 -6.28 -0.65 1.77
CA TRP A 260 -7.62 -0.64 1.19
C TRP A 260 -8.71 -0.68 2.27
N MET A 261 -9.86 -0.14 1.93
CA MET A 261 -11.11 -0.40 2.61
C MET A 261 -11.84 -1.58 1.96
N ASN A 262 -12.54 -2.36 2.77
CA ASN A 262 -13.48 -3.38 2.29
C ASN A 262 -14.64 -3.53 3.29
N THR A 263 -15.66 -4.30 2.92
CA THR A 263 -16.80 -4.61 3.78
C THR A 263 -16.95 -6.12 3.93
N PHE A 264 -17.30 -6.56 5.14
CA PHE A 264 -17.85 -7.90 5.35
C PHE A 264 -19.37 -7.91 5.13
N ARG A 265 -19.99 -6.74 5.30
CA ARG A 265 -21.41 -6.54 5.07
C ARG A 265 -21.66 -5.09 4.71
N ASP A 266 -22.28 -4.87 3.55
CA ASP A 266 -22.69 -3.55 3.10
C ASP A 266 -23.96 -3.10 3.82
N GLN A 267 -24.14 -1.78 3.92
CA GLN A 267 -25.37 -1.19 4.38
C GLN A 267 -26.48 -1.37 3.31
N SER A 268 -27.70 -1.63 3.74
CA SER A 268 -28.86 -1.69 2.86
C SER A 268 -30.16 -1.46 3.66
N ASN A 269 -31.17 -0.89 3.00
CA ASN A 269 -32.52 -0.76 3.54
C ASN A 269 -33.60 -1.58 2.76
N PHE A 270 -33.18 -2.37 1.75
CA PHE A 270 -34.10 -3.05 0.82
C PHE A 270 -35.05 -4.03 1.51
N ASP A 271 -34.53 -4.94 2.33
CA ASP A 271 -35.30 -5.91 3.10
C ASP A 271 -35.19 -5.66 4.62
N GLY A 272 -35.37 -4.40 5.04
CA GLY A 272 -35.09 -3.95 6.39
C GLY A 272 -33.68 -3.40 6.54
N ARG A 273 -33.45 -2.72 7.66
CA ARG A 273 -32.20 -2.00 7.88
C ARG A 273 -31.04 -2.93 8.23
N VAL A 274 -30.11 -3.08 7.30
CA VAL A 274 -28.85 -3.82 7.46
C VAL A 274 -27.72 -2.84 7.81
N ARG A 275 -27.06 -3.07 8.96
CA ARG A 275 -25.93 -2.24 9.41
C ARG A 275 -24.62 -2.73 8.81
N PRO A 276 -23.71 -1.82 8.38
CA PRO A 276 -22.47 -2.20 7.74
C PRO A 276 -21.45 -2.80 8.70
N ILE A 277 -20.57 -3.64 8.16
CA ILE A 277 -19.34 -4.10 8.82
C ILE A 277 -18.20 -3.75 7.89
N VAL A 278 -17.45 -2.72 8.26
CA VAL A 278 -16.40 -2.10 7.45
C VAL A 278 -15.03 -2.45 8.00
N LEU A 279 -14.05 -2.58 7.12
CA LEU A 279 -12.69 -2.99 7.42
C LEU A 279 -11.71 -2.07 6.71
N ASN A 280 -10.75 -1.48 7.44
CA ASN A 280 -9.57 -0.87 6.87
C ASN A 280 -8.36 -1.78 7.04
N VAL A 281 -7.65 -2.01 5.96
CA VAL A 281 -6.42 -2.80 5.92
C VAL A 281 -5.26 -1.91 5.51
N CYS A 282 -4.19 -1.91 6.31
CA CYS A 282 -2.91 -1.29 5.97
C CYS A 282 -1.78 -2.30 6.11
N ASN A 283 -0.56 -1.89 5.82
CA ASN A 283 0.64 -2.70 5.96
C ASN A 283 1.75 -1.91 6.67
N PHE A 284 1.45 -1.37 7.85
CA PHE A 284 2.43 -0.67 8.67
C PHE A 284 3.40 -1.66 9.34
N ALA A 285 4.61 -1.20 9.65
CA ALA A 285 5.57 -2.02 10.36
C ALA A 285 5.10 -2.28 11.78
N LYS A 286 4.98 -3.56 12.17
CA LYS A 286 4.63 -3.94 13.54
C LYS A 286 5.79 -3.61 14.48
N PRO A 287 5.56 -2.89 15.60
CA PRO A 287 6.58 -2.64 16.60
C PRO A 287 6.94 -3.92 17.36
N SER A 288 7.99 -3.86 18.18
CA SER A 288 8.26 -4.91 19.16
C SER A 288 7.19 -4.94 20.25
N ASP A 289 7.06 -6.06 20.93
CA ASP A 289 6.08 -6.19 22.02
C ASP A 289 6.31 -5.13 23.10
N GLY A 290 5.28 -4.37 23.39
CA GLY A 290 5.30 -3.27 24.37
C GLY A 290 5.83 -1.94 23.83
N GLU A 291 6.26 -1.86 22.58
CA GLU A 291 6.67 -0.62 21.94
C GLU A 291 5.50 0.01 21.16
N LYS A 292 5.54 1.34 21.00
CA LYS A 292 4.59 2.09 20.19
C LYS A 292 4.93 1.99 18.70
N ALA A 293 3.91 1.92 17.86
CA ALA A 293 4.07 2.02 16.42
C ALA A 293 4.11 3.50 15.99
N PHE A 294 5.15 3.89 15.25
CA PHE A 294 5.27 5.23 14.68
C PHE A 294 5.18 5.16 13.16
N LEU A 295 4.31 5.97 12.61
CA LEU A 295 4.07 6.07 11.18
C LEU A 295 5.08 7.01 10.49
N THR A 296 5.23 6.87 9.19
CA THR A 296 5.73 7.97 8.34
C THR A 296 4.58 8.93 8.06
N PHE A 297 4.88 10.12 7.53
CA PHE A 297 3.84 11.05 7.09
C PHE A 297 2.93 10.42 6.02
N GLU A 298 3.50 9.76 5.02
CA GLU A 298 2.77 9.01 3.99
C GLU A 298 1.85 7.92 4.57
N HIS A 299 2.31 7.21 5.61
CA HIS A 299 1.47 6.21 6.30
C HIS A 299 0.31 6.85 7.07
N ALA A 300 0.51 8.04 7.64
CA ALA A 300 -0.56 8.78 8.29
C ALA A 300 -1.60 9.27 7.26
N GLU A 301 -1.15 9.79 6.11
CA GLU A 301 -2.04 10.13 4.98
C GLU A 301 -2.82 8.90 4.51
N THR A 302 -2.15 7.75 4.33
CA THR A 302 -2.79 6.49 3.96
C THR A 302 -3.88 6.09 4.97
N LEU A 303 -3.61 6.22 6.27
CA LEU A 303 -4.60 5.90 7.30
C LEU A 303 -5.85 6.78 7.18
N PHE A 304 -5.67 8.09 6.99
CA PHE A 304 -6.77 9.02 6.79
C PHE A 304 -7.53 8.76 5.49
N HIS A 305 -6.82 8.42 4.40
CA HIS A 305 -7.42 8.07 3.11
C HIS A 305 -8.34 6.84 3.25
N GLU A 306 -7.81 5.73 3.78
CA GLU A 306 -8.61 4.52 4.00
C GLU A 306 -9.75 4.74 5.00
N PHE A 307 -9.54 5.62 5.97
CA PHE A 307 -10.60 6.00 6.90
C PHE A 307 -11.71 6.82 6.22
N GLY A 308 -11.36 7.63 5.21
CA GLY A 308 -12.34 8.32 4.36
C GLY A 308 -13.26 7.32 3.65
N HIS A 309 -12.69 6.30 3.02
CA HIS A 309 -13.48 5.18 2.45
C HIS A 309 -14.33 4.46 3.51
N ALA A 310 -13.78 4.23 4.70
CA ALA A 310 -14.53 3.61 5.79
C ALA A 310 -15.73 4.47 6.23
N LEU A 311 -15.56 5.78 6.32
CA LEU A 311 -16.66 6.71 6.62
C LEU A 311 -17.75 6.64 5.55
N HIS A 312 -17.37 6.57 4.27
CA HIS A 312 -18.34 6.38 3.18
C HIS A 312 -19.18 5.10 3.39
N GLY A 313 -18.54 3.97 3.72
CA GLY A 313 -19.24 2.71 4.01
C GLY A 313 -20.10 2.76 5.27
N LEU A 314 -19.62 3.37 6.35
CA LEU A 314 -20.30 3.45 7.64
C LEU A 314 -21.50 4.42 7.62
N LEU A 315 -21.38 5.54 6.91
CA LEU A 315 -22.41 6.59 6.85
C LEU A 315 -23.40 6.40 5.70
N SER A 316 -23.24 5.35 4.90
CA SER A 316 -24.19 5.02 3.84
C SER A 316 -25.61 4.80 4.40
N ASP A 317 -26.59 5.31 3.66
CA ASP A 317 -28.03 5.11 3.91
C ASP A 317 -28.76 4.94 2.58
N VAL A 318 -28.49 3.81 1.91
CA VAL A 318 -29.03 3.47 0.58
C VAL A 318 -29.96 2.27 0.67
N ASP A 319 -30.93 2.21 -0.26
CA ASP A 319 -31.82 1.06 -0.35
C ASP A 319 -31.10 -0.17 -0.91
N TYR A 320 -30.23 0.02 -1.91
CA TYR A 320 -29.54 -1.06 -2.60
C TYR A 320 -28.03 -0.98 -2.37
N PRO A 321 -27.36 -2.05 -1.89
CA PRO A 321 -25.93 -2.02 -1.58
C PRO A 321 -25.05 -1.64 -2.78
N CYS A 322 -25.49 -1.97 -4.01
CA CYS A 322 -24.74 -1.67 -5.23
C CYS A 322 -24.61 -0.16 -5.55
N LEU A 323 -25.33 0.71 -4.85
CA LEU A 323 -25.25 2.16 -5.02
C LEU A 323 -24.14 2.80 -4.16
N LEU A 324 -23.52 2.04 -3.25
CA LEU A 324 -22.45 2.54 -2.39
C LEU A 324 -21.24 3.05 -3.17
N TYR A 325 -20.88 2.39 -4.28
CA TYR A 325 -19.70 2.71 -5.10
C TYR A 325 -19.99 3.55 -6.35
N THR A 326 -21.04 4.33 -6.35
CA THR A 326 -21.36 5.20 -7.49
C THR A 326 -20.52 6.49 -7.53
N SER A 327 -20.00 6.92 -6.38
CA SER A 327 -19.09 8.06 -6.22
C SER A 327 -18.36 7.91 -4.88
N ASP A 328 -17.05 8.00 -4.88
CA ASP A 328 -16.23 7.96 -3.67
C ASP A 328 -15.33 9.19 -3.61
N ALA A 329 -15.61 10.07 -2.65
CA ALA A 329 -14.88 11.33 -2.46
C ALA A 329 -13.48 11.15 -1.84
N ALA A 330 -13.12 9.94 -1.40
CA ALA A 330 -11.78 9.67 -0.86
C ALA A 330 -10.73 9.48 -1.97
N ASP A 331 -11.18 9.18 -3.21
CA ASP A 331 -10.33 9.05 -4.39
C ASP A 331 -10.22 10.36 -5.22
N ASP A 332 -11.02 11.38 -4.89
CA ASP A 332 -11.00 12.71 -5.51
C ASP A 332 -10.08 13.67 -4.70
#